data_340a16bd39c09f2737cd34ed03bd43d8
#
_entry.id   340a16bd39c09f2737cd34ed03bd43d8
#
_cell.length_a   1.000
_cell.length_b   1.000
_cell.length_c   1.000
_cell.angle_alpha   90.00
_cell.angle_beta   90.00
_cell.angle_gamma   90.00
#
_symmetry.space_group_name_H-M   'P 1'
#
loop_
_entity.id
_entity.type
_entity.pdbx_description
1 polymer ?
#
loop_
_entity_poly.entity_id
_entity_poly.type
_entity_poly.pdbx_seq_one_letter_code
_entity_poly.pdbx_strand_id
1 'polypeptide(L)'
;MRFFADPELAYERGTFYLFATTDGHGGWSGWQIHCLASEDLTHWQDRGVVIDLHDQHLDGSGRTNILPAHAWVPALAVRDGRYYLYFCGDGQTNVAVSDHIDGGYALQGDLARTSSHAARHGFGTGIVAPGIDPAAFRDPQAGRWYLAWGQNRARYSRLSDDMLHIIPEVTPDIREAAYLNVREHAGTRTCYLTYSIGDTNDPDYRVAYATASTMEGDGSQWTYRGEILVANERLGILGTGHHCILRVPGTDEWVIAYHCFLPDAMRPRGVDRYTGERIRTGNKREIRFARLEFDERDGWRAAHQTGDGIDEQPGVVMNSGDMRGGEHVIGWQRCREDDKTVADMR
;
A
#
# COMPACT_ATOMS: atom_id res chain seq x y z
N MET A 1 -8.87 2.43 18.30
CA MET A 1 -7.73 2.69 17.38
C MET A 1 -7.78 1.60 16.34
N ARG A 2 -7.77 1.93 15.07
CA ARG A 2 -7.64 0.98 13.96
C ARG A 2 -6.18 0.94 13.55
N PHE A 3 -5.69 -0.22 13.19
CA PHE A 3 -4.35 -0.41 12.68
C PHE A 3 -4.44 -0.60 11.17
N PHE A 4 -3.49 -0.01 10.45
CA PHE A 4 -3.44 -0.07 9.01
C PHE A 4 -2.03 -0.40 8.54
N ALA A 5 -1.96 -1.15 7.44
CA ALA A 5 -0.71 -1.53 6.80
C ALA A 5 -0.85 -1.49 5.28
N ASP A 6 0.26 -1.74 4.60
CA ASP A 6 0.32 -1.98 3.15
C ASP A 6 -0.39 -0.86 2.37
N PRO A 7 0.08 0.40 2.48
CA PRO A 7 -0.61 1.56 1.92
C PRO A 7 -0.55 1.60 0.39
N GLU A 8 -1.64 2.04 -0.22
CA GLU A 8 -1.67 2.53 -1.59
C GLU A 8 -2.18 3.96 -1.61
N LEU A 9 -1.42 4.87 -2.19
CA LEU A 9 -1.69 6.30 -2.23
C LEU A 9 -2.06 6.74 -3.64
N ALA A 10 -3.22 7.37 -3.78
CA ALA A 10 -3.69 7.98 -5.01
C ALA A 10 -4.00 9.45 -4.83
N TYR A 11 -4.05 10.20 -5.92
CA TYR A 11 -4.46 11.61 -5.91
C TYR A 11 -5.44 11.88 -7.03
N GLU A 12 -6.56 12.50 -6.68
CA GLU A 12 -7.56 12.92 -7.63
C GLU A 12 -8.21 14.25 -7.21
N ARG A 13 -8.24 15.22 -8.13
CA ARG A 13 -8.99 16.51 -7.97
C ARG A 13 -8.72 17.24 -6.66
N GLY A 14 -7.48 17.31 -6.22
CA GLY A 14 -7.09 18.00 -4.99
C GLY A 14 -7.11 17.15 -3.73
N THR A 15 -7.52 15.89 -3.81
CA THR A 15 -7.65 15.00 -2.68
C THR A 15 -6.70 13.82 -2.81
N PHE A 16 -5.97 13.52 -1.76
CA PHE A 16 -5.21 12.27 -1.60
C PHE A 16 -6.14 11.20 -1.03
N TYR A 17 -6.07 10.00 -1.59
CA TYR A 17 -6.78 8.82 -1.12
C TYR A 17 -5.76 7.78 -0.68
N LEU A 18 -5.95 7.25 0.50
CA LEU A 18 -5.12 6.18 1.06
C LEU A 18 -5.98 4.93 1.21
N PHE A 19 -5.62 3.90 0.47
CA PHE A 19 -6.19 2.56 0.66
C PHE A 19 -5.25 1.77 1.56
N ALA A 20 -5.81 1.02 2.48
CA ALA A 20 -5.01 0.32 3.48
C ALA A 20 -5.63 -1.01 3.91
N THR A 21 -4.76 -1.99 4.09
CA THR A 21 -5.08 -3.25 4.79
C THR A 21 -5.47 -2.96 6.22
N THR A 22 -6.58 -3.53 6.70
CA THR A 22 -6.85 -3.54 8.15
C THR A 22 -5.92 -4.51 8.84
N ASP A 23 -5.20 -4.00 9.83
CA ASP A 23 -4.22 -4.76 10.59
C ASP A 23 -4.67 -4.99 12.05
N GLY A 24 -3.86 -5.71 12.81
CA GLY A 24 -4.16 -5.95 14.22
C GLY A 24 -4.65 -7.34 14.55
N HIS A 25 -4.75 -8.22 13.58
CA HIS A 25 -5.21 -9.60 13.74
C HIS A 25 -4.03 -10.58 13.74
N GLY A 26 -4.12 -11.65 14.58
CA GLY A 26 -3.16 -12.75 14.54
C GLY A 26 -3.11 -13.40 13.16
N GLY A 27 -1.91 -13.75 12.68
CA GLY A 27 -1.73 -14.32 11.35
C GLY A 27 -2.10 -13.38 10.19
N TRP A 28 -2.14 -12.05 10.43
CA TRP A 28 -2.61 -11.03 9.46
C TRP A 28 -4.02 -11.29 8.92
N SER A 29 -4.88 -11.89 9.71
CA SER A 29 -6.19 -12.40 9.28
C SER A 29 -7.27 -11.32 9.15
N GLY A 30 -6.92 -10.07 8.80
CA GLY A 30 -7.88 -9.02 8.46
C GLY A 30 -8.68 -9.35 7.21
N TRP A 31 -9.92 -8.87 7.12
CA TRP A 31 -10.83 -9.16 5.98
C TRP A 31 -11.36 -7.90 5.29
N GLN A 32 -10.85 -6.72 5.67
CA GLN A 32 -11.31 -5.44 5.13
C GLN A 32 -10.16 -4.59 4.63
N ILE A 33 -10.43 -3.84 3.56
CA ILE A 33 -9.61 -2.73 3.09
C ILE A 33 -10.41 -1.45 3.30
N HIS A 34 -9.77 -0.44 3.88
CA HIS A 34 -10.33 0.89 4.10
C HIS A 34 -9.82 1.89 3.07
N CYS A 35 -10.64 2.92 2.84
CA CYS A 35 -10.25 4.13 2.17
C CYS A 35 -10.27 5.30 3.15
N LEU A 36 -9.21 6.11 3.14
CA LEU A 36 -9.11 7.38 3.84
C LEU A 36 -8.84 8.48 2.82
N ALA A 37 -9.26 9.71 3.12
CA ALA A 37 -9.05 10.86 2.25
C ALA A 37 -8.42 12.02 3.02
N SER A 38 -7.55 12.78 2.34
CA SER A 38 -6.86 13.94 2.89
C SER A 38 -6.60 14.97 1.81
N GLU A 39 -6.60 16.26 2.16
CA GLU A 39 -6.18 17.34 1.27
C GLU A 39 -4.71 17.72 1.46
N ASP A 40 -4.08 17.30 2.58
CA ASP A 40 -2.76 17.74 3.02
C ASP A 40 -1.79 16.62 3.45
N LEU A 41 -2.17 15.35 3.32
CA LEU A 41 -1.43 14.17 3.79
C LEU A 41 -1.22 14.10 5.32
N THR A 42 -1.81 15.02 6.06
CA THR A 42 -1.65 15.15 7.52
C THR A 42 -2.96 14.85 8.24
N HIS A 43 -4.07 15.39 7.74
CA HIS A 43 -5.40 15.21 8.31
C HIS A 43 -6.19 14.24 7.44
N TRP A 44 -6.51 13.07 7.97
CA TRP A 44 -7.16 12.00 7.25
C TRP A 44 -8.59 11.77 7.74
N GLN A 45 -9.52 11.69 6.79
CA GLN A 45 -10.91 11.32 7.02
C GLN A 45 -11.14 9.88 6.59
N ASP A 46 -11.69 9.06 7.47
CA ASP A 46 -12.10 7.67 7.14
C ASP A 46 -13.34 7.70 6.22
N ARG A 47 -13.19 7.22 4.99
CA ARG A 47 -14.27 7.05 4.01
C ARG A 47 -15.01 5.72 4.18
N GLY A 48 -14.46 4.81 4.99
CA GLY A 48 -15.04 3.53 5.28
C GLY A 48 -14.39 2.36 4.57
N VAL A 49 -15.06 1.23 4.65
CA VAL A 49 -14.62 -0.04 4.05
C VAL A 49 -14.94 -0.04 2.56
N VAL A 50 -13.96 -0.33 1.72
CA VAL A 50 -14.12 -0.44 0.27
C VAL A 50 -14.10 -1.88 -0.22
N ILE A 51 -13.44 -2.79 0.50
CA ILE A 51 -13.49 -4.24 0.29
C ILE A 51 -13.77 -4.90 1.64
N ASP A 52 -14.78 -5.74 1.67
CA ASP A 52 -15.09 -6.63 2.80
C ASP A 52 -15.25 -8.07 2.28
N LEU A 53 -14.32 -8.94 2.61
CA LEU A 53 -14.36 -10.35 2.16
C LEU A 53 -15.53 -11.13 2.75
N HIS A 54 -16.22 -10.58 3.74
CA HIS A 54 -17.44 -11.15 4.32
C HIS A 54 -18.72 -10.54 3.74
N ASP A 55 -18.61 -9.52 2.88
CA ASP A 55 -19.77 -8.92 2.25
C ASP A 55 -20.35 -9.85 1.18
N GLN A 56 -21.59 -10.27 1.41
CA GLN A 56 -22.34 -11.10 0.46
C GLN A 56 -22.59 -10.43 -0.90
N HIS A 57 -22.44 -9.11 -1.01
CA HIS A 57 -22.66 -8.36 -2.23
C HIS A 57 -21.38 -8.11 -3.03
N LEU A 58 -20.21 -8.40 -2.48
CA LEU A 58 -18.94 -8.13 -3.14
C LEU A 58 -18.84 -8.83 -4.51
N ASP A 59 -19.29 -10.06 -4.63
CA ASP A 59 -19.29 -10.83 -5.86
C ASP A 59 -20.66 -10.85 -6.58
N GLY A 60 -21.67 -10.16 -6.05
CA GLY A 60 -23.03 -10.15 -6.58
C GLY A 60 -23.78 -11.47 -6.44
N SER A 61 -23.22 -12.49 -5.77
CA SER A 61 -23.83 -13.81 -5.63
C SER A 61 -24.87 -13.89 -4.51
N GLY A 62 -24.86 -12.91 -3.60
CA GLY A 62 -25.65 -12.94 -2.37
C GLY A 62 -25.15 -13.96 -1.33
N ARG A 63 -23.98 -14.56 -1.53
CA ARG A 63 -23.38 -15.49 -0.57
C ARG A 63 -22.72 -14.76 0.58
N THR A 64 -22.81 -15.30 1.77
CA THR A 64 -22.09 -14.83 2.95
C THR A 64 -20.72 -15.50 3.04
N ASN A 65 -19.73 -14.83 3.65
CA ASN A 65 -18.38 -15.35 3.89
C ASN A 65 -17.71 -15.81 2.59
N ILE A 66 -17.56 -14.89 1.67
CA ILE A 66 -16.93 -15.16 0.38
C ILE A 66 -15.51 -15.70 0.60
N LEU A 67 -14.72 -14.98 1.38
CA LEU A 67 -13.41 -15.41 1.85
C LEU A 67 -13.31 -15.12 3.36
N PRO A 68 -12.69 -16.02 4.15
CA PRO A 68 -12.70 -15.86 5.61
C PRO A 68 -11.79 -14.75 6.11
N ALA A 69 -10.68 -14.48 5.42
CA ALA A 69 -9.64 -13.55 5.87
C ALA A 69 -8.71 -13.13 4.72
N HIS A 70 -7.66 -12.37 5.07
CA HIS A 70 -6.54 -12.02 4.20
C HIS A 70 -6.90 -11.05 3.06
N ALA A 71 -7.69 -10.00 3.38
CA ALA A 71 -7.82 -8.83 2.53
C ALA A 71 -6.59 -7.95 2.70
N TRP A 72 -5.60 -8.08 1.81
CA TRP A 72 -4.32 -7.38 1.92
C TRP A 72 -4.01 -6.56 0.69
N VAL A 73 -3.11 -5.59 0.89
CA VAL A 73 -2.35 -4.91 -0.16
C VAL A 73 -3.24 -4.38 -1.27
N PRO A 74 -3.98 -3.30 -1.03
CA PRO A 74 -4.69 -2.61 -2.09
C PRO A 74 -3.71 -2.00 -3.10
N ALA A 75 -4.08 -1.96 -4.37
CA ALA A 75 -3.36 -1.28 -5.44
C ALA A 75 -4.36 -0.68 -6.43
N LEU A 76 -4.34 0.63 -6.63
CA LEU A 76 -5.33 1.32 -7.45
C LEU A 76 -4.80 1.62 -8.85
N ALA A 77 -5.61 1.30 -9.86
CA ALA A 77 -5.45 1.80 -11.22
C ALA A 77 -6.69 2.59 -11.65
N VAL A 78 -6.49 3.65 -12.41
CA VAL A 78 -7.59 4.46 -12.96
C VAL A 78 -7.50 4.45 -14.48
N ARG A 79 -8.52 3.88 -15.15
CA ARG A 79 -8.59 3.83 -16.60
C ARG A 79 -10.02 4.15 -17.09
N ASP A 80 -10.10 5.04 -18.05
CA ASP A 80 -11.35 5.42 -18.74
C ASP A 80 -12.47 5.85 -17.75
N GLY A 81 -12.09 6.54 -16.67
CA GLY A 81 -13.01 7.01 -15.64
C GLY A 81 -13.49 5.95 -14.65
N ARG A 82 -12.92 4.74 -14.71
CA ARG A 82 -13.21 3.63 -13.78
C ARG A 82 -12.00 3.34 -12.89
N TYR A 83 -12.28 2.90 -11.67
CA TYR A 83 -11.31 2.57 -10.64
C TYR A 83 -11.20 1.06 -10.50
N TYR A 84 -10.00 0.53 -10.71
CA TYR A 84 -9.65 -0.88 -10.59
C TYR A 84 -8.82 -1.04 -9.33
N LEU A 85 -9.41 -1.60 -8.29
CA LEU A 85 -8.73 -1.89 -7.03
C LEU A 85 -8.30 -3.36 -7.03
N TYR A 86 -7.00 -3.58 -7.26
CA TYR A 86 -6.39 -4.88 -7.06
C TYR A 86 -6.14 -5.09 -5.58
N PHE A 87 -6.28 -6.31 -5.13
CA PHE A 87 -6.02 -6.67 -3.74
C PHE A 87 -5.72 -8.15 -3.61
N CYS A 88 -5.00 -8.51 -2.54
CA CYS A 88 -4.88 -9.90 -2.15
C CYS A 88 -6.18 -10.36 -1.47
N GLY A 89 -6.76 -11.41 -1.98
CA GLY A 89 -7.86 -12.14 -1.34
C GLY A 89 -7.48 -13.61 -1.26
N ASP A 90 -7.31 -14.13 -0.05
CA ASP A 90 -6.93 -15.52 0.22
C ASP A 90 -5.68 -16.00 -0.55
N GLY A 91 -4.62 -15.18 -0.54
CA GLY A 91 -3.33 -15.52 -1.14
C GLY A 91 -3.23 -15.33 -2.65
N GLN A 92 -4.21 -14.69 -3.28
CA GLN A 92 -4.26 -14.44 -4.73
C GLN A 92 -4.57 -12.96 -5.00
N THR A 93 -4.10 -12.44 -6.12
CA THR A 93 -4.43 -11.10 -6.59
C THR A 93 -5.77 -11.10 -7.33
N ASN A 94 -6.72 -10.40 -6.78
CA ASN A 94 -8.05 -10.16 -7.33
C ASN A 94 -8.21 -8.71 -7.77
N VAL A 95 -9.29 -8.38 -8.48
CA VAL A 95 -9.65 -7.01 -8.82
C VAL A 95 -11.14 -6.76 -8.61
N ALA A 96 -11.45 -5.62 -7.99
CA ALA A 96 -12.79 -5.06 -7.92
C ALA A 96 -12.84 -3.73 -8.67
N VAL A 97 -13.96 -3.40 -9.26
CA VAL A 97 -14.10 -2.21 -10.12
C VAL A 97 -15.24 -1.36 -9.61
N SER A 98 -15.03 -0.03 -9.64
CA SER A 98 -16.04 0.96 -9.29
C SER A 98 -16.02 2.15 -10.26
N ASP A 99 -17.12 2.90 -10.29
CA ASP A 99 -17.21 4.23 -10.90
C ASP A 99 -16.87 5.35 -9.90
N HIS A 100 -16.59 5.01 -8.64
CA HIS A 100 -16.22 5.93 -7.56
C HIS A 100 -14.92 5.47 -6.89
N ILE A 101 -14.03 6.42 -6.57
CA ILE A 101 -12.73 6.10 -5.97
C ILE A 101 -12.84 5.54 -4.55
N ASP A 102 -13.79 6.01 -3.76
CA ASP A 102 -13.93 5.75 -2.33
C ASP A 102 -15.04 4.77 -1.95
N GLY A 103 -15.56 4.00 -2.93
CA GLY A 103 -16.58 3.00 -2.63
C GLY A 103 -17.25 2.38 -3.85
N GLY A 104 -18.22 1.50 -3.61
CA GLY A 104 -19.01 0.85 -4.67
C GLY A 104 -18.26 -0.17 -5.50
N TYR A 105 -17.16 -0.71 -4.98
CA TYR A 105 -16.36 -1.72 -5.67
C TYR A 105 -17.11 -3.05 -5.80
N ALA A 106 -17.19 -3.57 -7.01
CA ALA A 106 -17.72 -4.89 -7.32
C ALA A 106 -16.61 -5.78 -7.88
N LEU A 107 -16.49 -6.97 -7.34
CA LEU A 107 -15.51 -7.95 -7.77
C LEU A 107 -15.71 -8.32 -9.25
N GLN A 108 -14.62 -8.38 -9.99
CA GLN A 108 -14.65 -8.80 -11.38
C GLN A 108 -14.30 -10.27 -11.49
N GLY A 109 -15.18 -11.02 -12.15
CA GLY A 109 -15.08 -12.47 -12.23
C GLY A 109 -15.46 -13.17 -10.94
N ASP A 110 -15.45 -14.48 -10.99
CA ASP A 110 -15.68 -15.30 -9.81
C ASP A 110 -14.40 -15.36 -8.97
N LEU A 111 -14.47 -15.08 -7.67
CA LEU A 111 -13.34 -15.20 -6.76
C LEU A 111 -12.68 -16.58 -6.84
N ALA A 112 -11.44 -16.51 -7.09
CA ALA A 112 -10.39 -17.52 -7.14
C ALA A 112 -10.72 -18.98 -6.77
N ARG A 113 -10.75 -19.84 -7.78
CA ARG A 113 -10.78 -21.30 -7.59
C ARG A 113 -9.43 -21.99 -7.52
N THR A 114 -8.34 -21.31 -7.32
CA THR A 114 -7.01 -21.93 -7.46
C THR A 114 -6.19 -22.03 -6.19
N SER A 115 -6.57 -21.41 -5.09
CA SER A 115 -5.98 -21.75 -3.81
C SER A 115 -6.48 -23.12 -3.36
N SER A 116 -5.69 -23.85 -2.60
CA SER A 116 -6.10 -25.13 -2.00
C SER A 116 -7.33 -24.96 -1.08
N HIS A 117 -7.58 -23.74 -0.63
CA HIS A 117 -8.73 -23.34 0.16
C HIS A 117 -9.95 -23.08 -0.75
N ALA A 118 -9.79 -22.30 -1.80
CA ALA A 118 -10.84 -22.03 -2.79
C ALA A 118 -11.30 -23.29 -3.52
N ALA A 119 -10.39 -24.18 -3.86
CA ALA A 119 -10.75 -25.49 -4.44
C ALA A 119 -11.62 -26.35 -3.50
N ARG A 120 -11.44 -26.22 -2.19
CA ARG A 120 -12.27 -26.91 -1.19
C ARG A 120 -13.64 -26.28 -0.96
N HIS A 121 -13.78 -24.98 -1.21
CA HIS A 121 -14.99 -24.20 -0.92
C HIS A 121 -15.77 -23.78 -2.18
N GLY A 122 -15.29 -24.10 -3.37
CA GLY A 122 -16.04 -23.96 -4.61
C GLY A 122 -16.11 -22.55 -5.19
N PHE A 123 -15.11 -21.70 -4.92
CA PHE A 123 -15.01 -20.32 -5.44
C PHE A 123 -14.43 -20.27 -6.86
N GLY A 124 -14.83 -19.31 -7.63
CA GLY A 124 -14.62 -19.21 -9.06
C GLY A 124 -13.29 -18.67 -9.57
N THR A 125 -13.20 -18.25 -10.82
CA THR A 125 -11.97 -17.96 -11.56
C THR A 125 -11.80 -16.46 -11.81
N GLY A 126 -11.49 -15.67 -10.81
CA GLY A 126 -11.30 -14.21 -10.96
C GLY A 126 -9.92 -13.70 -10.61
N ILE A 127 -8.90 -14.58 -10.68
CA ILE A 127 -7.53 -14.20 -10.36
C ILE A 127 -6.92 -13.45 -11.53
N VAL A 128 -6.46 -12.23 -11.25
CA VAL A 128 -5.66 -11.46 -12.20
C VAL A 128 -4.23 -12.00 -12.25
N ALA A 129 -3.65 -12.31 -11.08
CA ALA A 129 -2.32 -12.89 -10.96
C ALA A 129 -2.23 -13.88 -9.79
N PRO A 130 -1.42 -14.95 -9.92
CA PRO A 130 -1.20 -15.91 -8.84
C PRO A 130 -0.23 -15.34 -7.80
N GLY A 131 -0.68 -15.17 -6.56
CA GLY A 131 0.12 -14.65 -5.45
C GLY A 131 -0.38 -13.33 -4.91
N ILE A 132 0.34 -12.83 -3.94
CA ILE A 132 -0.01 -11.65 -3.13
C ILE A 132 0.75 -10.40 -3.59
N ASP A 133 0.56 -9.30 -2.90
CA ASP A 133 1.30 -8.04 -3.01
C ASP A 133 1.16 -7.35 -4.38
N PRO A 134 -0.09 -7.12 -4.87
CA PRO A 134 -0.27 -6.39 -6.11
C PRO A 134 0.17 -4.92 -5.97
N ALA A 135 0.77 -4.38 -7.05
CA ALA A 135 0.99 -2.96 -7.24
C ALA A 135 0.77 -2.61 -8.72
N ALA A 136 -0.08 -1.63 -8.99
CA ALA A 136 -0.42 -1.23 -10.34
C ALA A 136 0.34 0.02 -10.74
N PHE A 137 0.86 0.06 -11.95
CA PHE A 137 1.60 1.20 -12.47
C PHE A 137 1.26 1.46 -13.94
N ARG A 138 1.05 2.72 -14.28
CA ARG A 138 0.91 3.17 -15.66
C ARG A 138 2.19 3.85 -16.13
N ASP A 139 2.80 3.31 -17.17
CA ASP A 139 3.88 3.99 -17.88
C ASP A 139 3.33 5.25 -18.56
N PRO A 140 3.75 6.45 -18.16
CA PRO A 140 3.18 7.69 -18.69
C PRO A 140 3.50 7.91 -20.19
N GLN A 141 4.64 7.38 -20.67
CA GLN A 141 5.08 7.54 -22.05
C GLN A 141 4.44 6.51 -22.97
N ALA A 142 4.49 5.23 -22.57
CA ALA A 142 3.93 4.15 -23.39
C ALA A 142 2.41 4.00 -23.21
N GLY A 143 1.82 4.60 -22.16
CA GLY A 143 0.41 4.47 -21.83
C GLY A 143 0.01 3.07 -21.35
N ARG A 144 0.97 2.18 -21.17
CA ARG A 144 0.77 0.79 -20.80
C ARG A 144 0.64 0.63 -19.30
N TRP A 145 -0.22 -0.28 -18.89
CA TRP A 145 -0.35 -0.68 -17.49
C TRP A 145 0.51 -1.91 -17.18
N TYR A 146 1.11 -1.88 -16.01
CA TYR A 146 1.84 -2.99 -15.42
C TYR A 146 1.23 -3.35 -14.07
N LEU A 147 1.28 -4.62 -13.72
CA LEU A 147 0.99 -5.14 -12.40
C LEU A 147 2.23 -5.85 -11.88
N ALA A 148 2.71 -5.46 -10.72
CA ALA A 148 3.67 -6.21 -9.94
C ALA A 148 2.93 -7.07 -8.93
N TRP A 149 3.49 -8.24 -8.56
CA TRP A 149 2.90 -9.12 -7.56
C TRP A 149 3.92 -10.17 -7.07
N GLY A 150 3.59 -10.84 -5.98
CA GLY A 150 4.31 -12.01 -5.49
C GLY A 150 5.21 -11.76 -4.30
N GLN A 151 5.42 -12.82 -3.53
CA GLN A 151 6.31 -12.85 -2.38
C GLN A 151 7.39 -13.91 -2.59
N ASN A 152 8.61 -13.68 -2.11
CA ASN A 152 9.83 -14.48 -2.30
C ASN A 152 10.32 -14.60 -3.76
N ARG A 153 9.46 -14.37 -4.71
CA ARG A 153 9.69 -14.34 -6.15
C ARG A 153 8.77 -13.30 -6.79
N ALA A 154 8.81 -12.09 -6.28
CA ALA A 154 7.99 -11.01 -6.80
C ALA A 154 8.44 -10.65 -8.22
N ARG A 155 7.47 -10.34 -9.06
CA ARG A 155 7.64 -10.07 -10.49
C ARG A 155 6.65 -9.01 -10.95
N TYR A 156 6.77 -8.57 -12.17
CA TYR A 156 5.77 -7.74 -12.81
C TYR A 156 5.53 -8.15 -14.26
N SER A 157 4.36 -7.80 -14.77
CA SER A 157 3.98 -8.04 -16.14
C SER A 157 3.09 -6.91 -16.65
N ARG A 158 2.89 -6.85 -17.96
CA ARG A 158 1.90 -5.95 -18.54
C ARG A 158 0.50 -6.43 -18.20
N LEU A 159 -0.42 -5.48 -17.96
CA LEU A 159 -1.85 -5.75 -17.92
C LEU A 159 -2.45 -5.72 -19.33
N SER A 160 -3.46 -6.55 -19.53
CA SER A 160 -4.32 -6.52 -20.72
C SER A 160 -5.12 -5.20 -20.79
N ASP A 161 -5.66 -4.91 -21.96
CA ASP A 161 -6.43 -3.69 -22.17
C ASP A 161 -7.73 -3.63 -21.36
N ASP A 162 -8.28 -4.76 -20.96
CA ASP A 162 -9.43 -4.84 -20.07
C ASP A 162 -9.09 -4.68 -18.58
N MET A 163 -7.79 -4.59 -18.24
CA MET A 163 -7.28 -4.48 -16.87
C MET A 163 -7.54 -5.71 -15.98
N LEU A 164 -7.95 -6.83 -16.54
CA LEU A 164 -8.38 -8.01 -15.79
C LEU A 164 -7.40 -9.18 -15.86
N HIS A 165 -6.39 -9.11 -16.75
CA HIS A 165 -5.46 -10.20 -16.99
C HIS A 165 -4.03 -9.71 -17.11
N ILE A 166 -3.07 -10.52 -16.69
CA ILE A 166 -1.65 -10.31 -17.01
C ILE A 166 -1.31 -10.88 -18.38
N ILE A 167 -0.48 -10.17 -19.12
CA ILE A 167 0.11 -10.65 -20.36
C ILE A 167 1.40 -11.39 -19.99
N PRO A 168 1.66 -12.61 -20.49
CA PRO A 168 2.74 -13.48 -19.98
C PRO A 168 4.15 -13.05 -20.39
N GLU A 169 4.48 -11.77 -20.18
CA GLU A 169 5.84 -11.22 -20.28
C GLU A 169 6.33 -10.94 -18.85
N VAL A 170 6.86 -11.95 -18.18
CA VAL A 170 7.25 -11.87 -16.77
C VAL A 170 8.73 -11.54 -16.65
N THR A 171 9.04 -10.55 -15.85
CA THR A 171 10.40 -10.11 -15.52
C THR A 171 10.90 -10.73 -14.20
N PRO A 172 12.14 -10.51 -13.79
CA PRO A 172 12.86 -11.31 -12.80
C PRO A 172 12.33 -11.19 -11.38
N ASP A 173 12.77 -12.15 -10.61
CA ASP A 173 12.41 -12.34 -9.23
C ASP A 173 13.05 -11.29 -8.31
N ILE A 174 12.22 -10.65 -7.50
CA ILE A 174 12.61 -9.82 -6.35
C ILE A 174 11.85 -10.29 -5.12
N ARG A 175 12.18 -9.77 -3.92
CA ARG A 175 11.66 -10.33 -2.67
C ARG A 175 10.14 -10.17 -2.54
N GLU A 176 9.63 -8.96 -2.31
CA GLU A 176 8.20 -8.69 -2.14
C GLU A 176 7.88 -7.20 -2.22
N ALA A 177 6.59 -6.85 -2.24
CA ALA A 177 6.10 -5.48 -2.26
C ALA A 177 6.77 -4.64 -3.36
N ALA A 178 6.83 -5.19 -4.56
CA ALA A 178 7.42 -4.55 -5.72
C ALA A 178 6.57 -3.36 -6.17
N TYR A 179 7.18 -2.21 -6.38
CA TYR A 179 6.52 -1.01 -6.85
C TYR A 179 7.30 -0.37 -7.99
N LEU A 180 6.60 0.08 -9.03
CA LEU A 180 7.20 0.65 -10.23
C LEU A 180 6.95 2.15 -10.31
N ASN A 181 7.97 2.91 -10.73
CA ASN A 181 7.85 4.33 -11.02
C ASN A 181 8.70 4.70 -12.25
N VAL A 182 8.39 5.83 -12.84
CA VAL A 182 9.20 6.46 -13.88
C VAL A 182 9.38 7.93 -13.57
N ARG A 183 10.59 8.42 -13.70
CA ARG A 183 10.90 9.85 -13.70
C ARG A 183 11.52 10.23 -15.03
N GLU A 184 11.06 11.34 -15.59
CA GLU A 184 11.69 12.01 -16.73
C GLU A 184 12.28 13.33 -16.22
N HIS A 185 13.59 13.46 -16.29
CA HIS A 185 14.29 14.63 -15.81
C HIS A 185 15.44 14.97 -16.77
N ALA A 186 15.57 16.24 -17.14
CA ALA A 186 16.60 16.74 -18.05
C ALA A 186 16.76 15.93 -19.35
N GLY A 187 15.65 15.42 -19.91
CA GLY A 187 15.64 14.60 -21.13
C GLY A 187 16.07 13.14 -20.93
N THR A 188 16.32 12.73 -19.69
CA THR A 188 16.63 11.35 -19.34
C THR A 188 15.41 10.68 -18.72
N ARG A 189 15.09 9.48 -19.19
CA ARG A 189 14.07 8.61 -18.60
C ARG A 189 14.75 7.59 -17.71
N THR A 190 14.30 7.51 -16.47
CA THR A 190 14.74 6.49 -15.50
C THR A 190 13.53 5.73 -14.98
N CYS A 191 13.56 4.41 -15.10
CA CYS A 191 12.61 3.49 -14.47
C CYS A 191 13.15 3.09 -13.10
N TYR A 192 12.28 3.06 -12.11
CA TYR A 192 12.59 2.65 -10.75
C TYR A 192 11.76 1.43 -10.40
N LEU A 193 12.40 0.45 -9.81
CA LEU A 193 11.79 -0.71 -9.20
C LEU A 193 12.19 -0.69 -7.73
N THR A 194 11.23 -0.42 -6.87
CA THR A 194 11.40 -0.46 -5.42
C THR A 194 10.77 -1.72 -4.86
N TYR A 195 11.32 -2.27 -3.79
CA TYR A 195 10.86 -3.51 -3.20
C TYR A 195 11.32 -3.65 -1.76
N SER A 196 10.59 -4.44 -0.98
CA SER A 196 10.95 -4.71 0.41
C SER A 196 11.94 -5.85 0.54
N ILE A 197 12.84 -5.74 1.52
CA ILE A 197 13.84 -6.74 1.91
C ILE A 197 13.66 -7.09 3.38
N GLY A 198 13.84 -8.35 3.72
CA GLY A 198 13.70 -8.87 5.07
C GLY A 198 12.37 -9.56 5.29
N ASP A 199 11.97 -9.71 6.53
CA ASP A 199 10.69 -10.26 6.95
C ASP A 199 9.87 -9.17 7.61
N THR A 200 8.60 -9.04 7.25
CA THR A 200 7.68 -8.02 7.81
C THR A 200 7.47 -8.14 9.34
N ASN A 201 7.97 -9.21 9.96
CA ASN A 201 8.01 -9.34 11.43
C ASN A 201 9.27 -8.78 12.06
N ASP A 202 10.29 -8.46 11.26
CA ASP A 202 11.60 -8.08 11.77
C ASP A 202 11.76 -6.55 11.82
N PRO A 203 12.44 -6.04 12.85
CA PRO A 203 12.68 -4.60 13.00
C PRO A 203 13.50 -3.98 11.85
N ASP A 204 14.30 -4.79 11.15
CA ASP A 204 15.16 -4.38 10.04
C ASP A 204 14.51 -4.56 8.66
N TYR A 205 13.21 -4.85 8.59
CA TYR A 205 12.44 -4.79 7.34
C TYR A 205 12.60 -3.43 6.70
N ARG A 206 12.90 -3.37 5.40
CA ARG A 206 13.35 -2.15 4.74
C ARG A 206 13.05 -2.12 3.25
N VAL A 207 13.20 -0.97 2.62
CA VAL A 207 12.95 -0.79 1.18
C VAL A 207 14.24 -0.49 0.44
N ALA A 208 14.50 -1.28 -0.60
CA ALA A 208 15.57 -1.08 -1.56
C ALA A 208 15.04 -0.70 -2.93
N TYR A 209 15.94 -0.26 -3.83
CA TYR A 209 15.57 0.05 -5.18
C TYR A 209 16.64 -0.34 -6.21
N ALA A 210 16.16 -0.52 -7.44
CA ALA A 210 16.95 -0.67 -8.64
C ALA A 210 16.48 0.30 -9.72
N THR A 211 17.35 0.61 -10.68
CA THR A 211 17.01 1.48 -11.81
C THR A 211 17.30 0.78 -13.14
N ALA A 212 16.53 1.17 -14.16
CA ALA A 212 16.73 0.76 -15.54
C ALA A 212 16.33 1.88 -16.51
N SER A 213 16.72 1.80 -17.76
CA SER A 213 16.25 2.70 -18.82
C SER A 213 14.90 2.26 -19.41
N THR A 214 14.50 1.01 -19.17
CA THR A 214 13.26 0.41 -19.67
C THR A 214 12.71 -0.59 -18.66
N MET A 215 11.40 -0.77 -18.67
CA MET A 215 10.73 -1.83 -17.92
C MET A 215 10.66 -3.15 -18.71
N GLU A 216 10.90 -3.10 -20.00
CA GLU A 216 10.87 -4.28 -20.87
C GLU A 216 12.19 -5.05 -20.77
N GLY A 217 12.13 -6.37 -20.76
CA GLY A 217 13.30 -7.24 -20.70
C GLY A 217 13.10 -8.48 -19.86
N ASP A 218 14.20 -9.18 -19.57
CA ASP A 218 14.24 -10.40 -18.77
C ASP A 218 14.65 -10.13 -17.31
N GLY A 219 14.91 -8.86 -16.98
CA GLY A 219 15.30 -8.37 -15.67
C GLY A 219 16.75 -8.09 -15.44
N SER A 220 17.60 -8.52 -16.33
CA SER A 220 19.03 -8.17 -16.31
C SER A 220 19.29 -6.67 -16.49
N GLN A 221 18.30 -5.92 -16.98
CA GLN A 221 18.37 -4.48 -17.15
C GLN A 221 18.36 -3.71 -15.82
N TRP A 222 17.86 -4.31 -14.73
CA TRP A 222 17.78 -3.63 -13.44
C TRP A 222 19.12 -3.60 -12.72
N THR A 223 19.55 -2.41 -12.34
CA THR A 223 20.76 -2.20 -11.55
C THR A 223 20.39 -1.78 -10.14
N TYR A 224 20.76 -2.58 -9.15
CA TYR A 224 20.61 -2.24 -7.73
C TYR A 224 21.33 -0.95 -7.37
N ARG A 225 20.70 -0.10 -6.60
CA ARG A 225 21.22 1.23 -6.23
C ARG A 225 21.40 1.44 -4.72
N GLY A 226 20.71 0.68 -3.89
CA GLY A 226 20.78 0.81 -2.44
C GLY A 226 19.42 0.75 -1.78
N GLU A 227 19.40 1.18 -0.53
CA GLU A 227 18.21 1.22 0.32
C GLU A 227 17.73 2.67 0.44
N ILE A 228 16.40 2.88 0.34
CA ILE A 228 15.80 4.22 0.43
C ILE A 228 15.01 4.43 1.71
N LEU A 229 14.63 3.34 2.38
CA LEU A 229 13.88 3.38 3.63
C LEU A 229 14.41 2.27 4.54
N VAL A 230 14.89 2.66 5.70
CA VAL A 230 15.44 1.76 6.72
C VAL A 230 14.88 2.11 8.10
N ALA A 231 15.01 1.22 9.06
CA ALA A 231 14.64 1.49 10.44
C ALA A 231 15.34 2.75 10.99
N ASN A 232 14.62 3.53 11.77
CA ASN A 232 15.14 4.68 12.49
C ASN A 232 14.92 4.48 14.00
N GLU A 233 15.88 3.82 14.63
CA GLU A 233 15.80 3.48 16.05
C GLU A 233 15.67 4.72 16.94
N ARG A 234 16.28 5.85 16.55
CA ARG A 234 16.23 7.10 17.32
C ARG A 234 14.81 7.68 17.38
N LEU A 235 14.00 7.47 16.36
CA LEU A 235 12.59 7.87 16.29
C LEU A 235 11.66 6.73 16.69
N GLY A 236 12.18 5.54 17.00
CA GLY A 236 11.37 4.36 17.29
C GLY A 236 10.62 3.80 16.08
N ILE A 237 11.05 4.14 14.86
CA ILE A 237 10.45 3.69 13.59
C ILE A 237 11.18 2.43 13.16
N LEU A 238 10.54 1.28 13.29
CA LEU A 238 11.12 -0.04 13.03
C LEU A 238 10.22 -0.83 12.08
N GLY A 239 10.79 -1.82 11.37
CA GLY A 239 10.04 -2.70 10.48
C GLY A 239 9.40 -1.93 9.32
N THR A 240 10.17 -1.03 8.71
CA THR A 240 9.72 -0.12 7.65
C THR A 240 9.68 -0.82 6.30
N GLY A 241 8.53 -0.92 5.68
CA GLY A 241 8.42 -1.56 4.37
C GLY A 241 7.01 -1.57 3.82
N HIS A 242 6.79 -2.39 2.81
CA HIS A 242 5.53 -2.54 2.09
C HIS A 242 4.91 -1.17 1.77
N HIS A 243 5.48 -0.54 0.80
CA HIS A 243 5.34 0.88 0.49
C HIS A 243 4.64 1.10 -0.84
N CYS A 244 4.13 2.31 -1.02
CA CYS A 244 3.85 2.88 -2.33
C CYS A 244 4.59 4.22 -2.49
N ILE A 245 4.79 4.65 -3.73
CA ILE A 245 5.43 5.92 -4.04
C ILE A 245 4.54 6.70 -5.01
N LEU A 246 4.14 7.90 -4.58
CA LEU A 246 3.35 8.82 -5.38
C LEU A 246 4.17 10.04 -5.75
N ARG A 247 4.19 10.39 -7.04
CA ARG A 247 4.58 11.72 -7.49
C ARG A 247 3.40 12.67 -7.31
N VAL A 248 3.60 13.78 -6.60
CA VAL A 248 2.55 14.79 -6.44
C VAL A 248 2.25 15.41 -7.81
N PRO A 249 1.02 15.35 -8.31
CA PRO A 249 0.68 15.83 -9.64
C PRO A 249 1.02 17.29 -9.86
N GLY A 250 1.62 17.58 -11.02
CA GLY A 250 2.05 18.93 -11.41
C GLY A 250 3.37 19.40 -10.79
N THR A 251 4.02 18.56 -9.99
CA THR A 251 5.31 18.86 -9.33
C THR A 251 6.36 17.79 -9.64
N ASP A 252 7.58 17.96 -9.13
CA ASP A 252 8.58 16.90 -9.03
C ASP A 252 8.81 16.48 -7.57
N GLU A 253 7.77 16.62 -6.74
CA GLU A 253 7.76 16.14 -5.37
C GLU A 253 7.26 14.70 -5.31
N TRP A 254 7.90 13.90 -4.48
CA TRP A 254 7.63 12.49 -4.34
C TRP A 254 7.44 12.12 -2.88
N VAL A 255 6.43 11.31 -2.64
CA VAL A 255 6.05 10.85 -1.30
C VAL A 255 6.09 9.33 -1.29
N ILE A 256 6.73 8.76 -0.27
CA ILE A 256 6.62 7.35 0.07
C ILE A 256 5.66 7.19 1.25
N ALA A 257 4.62 6.38 1.08
CA ALA A 257 3.84 5.87 2.18
C ALA A 257 4.29 4.43 2.48
N TYR A 258 4.44 4.09 3.75
CA TYR A 258 4.96 2.80 4.18
C TYR A 258 4.37 2.40 5.53
N HIS A 259 4.37 1.12 5.83
CA HIS A 259 4.05 0.71 7.18
C HIS A 259 5.31 0.58 8.05
N CYS A 260 5.12 0.71 9.36
CA CYS A 260 6.13 0.41 10.37
C CYS A 260 5.48 -0.17 11.62
N PHE A 261 6.28 -0.68 12.53
CA PHE A 261 5.78 -1.20 13.81
C PHE A 261 5.27 -0.08 14.70
N LEU A 262 4.17 -0.35 15.39
CA LEU A 262 3.75 0.50 16.49
C LEU A 262 4.81 0.52 17.61
N PRO A 263 4.93 1.62 18.34
CA PRO A 263 5.72 1.68 19.57
C PRO A 263 5.32 0.55 20.53
N ASP A 264 6.29 -0.03 21.24
CA ASP A 264 6.08 -1.19 22.12
C ASP A 264 4.96 -0.98 23.15
N ALA A 265 4.81 0.24 23.65
CA ALA A 265 3.75 0.61 24.61
C ALA A 265 2.34 0.50 24.01
N MET A 266 2.22 0.61 22.69
CA MET A 266 0.94 0.56 21.96
C MET A 266 0.66 -0.81 21.34
N ARG A 267 1.64 -1.73 21.34
CA ARG A 267 1.49 -3.06 20.74
C ARG A 267 0.57 -3.93 21.57
N PRO A 268 -0.57 -4.37 21.05
CA PRO A 268 -1.41 -5.33 21.74
C PRO A 268 -0.68 -6.66 21.89
N ARG A 269 -0.87 -7.29 23.02
CA ARG A 269 -0.27 -8.59 23.36
C ARG A 269 -1.36 -9.63 23.57
N GLY A 270 -1.03 -10.88 23.36
CA GLY A 270 -1.93 -11.99 23.67
C GLY A 270 -2.39 -12.75 22.44
N VAL A 271 -3.58 -13.33 22.55
CA VAL A 271 -4.24 -14.11 21.50
C VAL A 271 -5.36 -13.25 20.90
N ASP A 272 -5.46 -13.23 19.60
CA ASP A 272 -6.55 -12.57 18.90
C ASP A 272 -7.85 -13.33 19.18
N ARG A 273 -8.85 -12.61 19.69
CA ARG A 273 -10.16 -13.20 20.05
C ARG A 273 -10.96 -13.71 18.86
N TYR A 274 -10.68 -13.23 17.66
CA TYR A 274 -11.39 -13.62 16.46
C TYR A 274 -10.75 -14.82 15.75
N THR A 275 -9.42 -14.85 15.72
CA THR A 275 -8.67 -15.90 14.99
C THR A 275 -8.15 -17.00 15.91
N GLY A 276 -8.07 -16.76 17.22
CA GLY A 276 -7.43 -17.67 18.16
C GLY A 276 -5.90 -17.73 18.05
N GLU A 277 -5.30 -16.92 17.19
CA GLU A 277 -3.87 -16.90 16.94
C GLU A 277 -3.13 -15.91 17.84
N ARG A 278 -1.85 -16.21 18.10
CA ARG A 278 -0.99 -15.30 18.85
C ARG A 278 -0.66 -14.07 18.02
N ILE A 279 -0.87 -12.88 18.60
CA ILE A 279 -0.50 -11.61 17.99
C ILE A 279 1.01 -11.46 18.08
N ARG A 280 1.68 -11.30 16.93
CA ARG A 280 3.11 -11.04 16.77
C ARG A 280 3.38 -9.56 16.53
N THR A 281 4.64 -9.16 16.58
CA THR A 281 5.08 -7.78 16.34
C THR A 281 4.59 -7.24 14.99
N GLY A 282 4.78 -7.99 13.92
CA GLY A 282 4.38 -7.61 12.57
C GLY A 282 2.88 -7.64 12.29
N ASN A 283 2.03 -8.03 13.25
CA ASN A 283 0.57 -8.00 13.07
C ASN A 283 -0.07 -6.69 13.50
N LYS A 284 0.73 -5.69 13.88
CA LYS A 284 0.23 -4.40 14.36
C LYS A 284 1.15 -3.30 13.87
N ARG A 285 0.71 -2.71 12.81
CA ARG A 285 1.48 -1.72 12.07
C ARG A 285 0.71 -0.41 11.99
N GLU A 286 1.41 0.65 11.72
CA GLU A 286 0.87 1.96 11.40
C GLU A 286 1.44 2.42 10.06
N ILE A 287 0.72 3.28 9.36
CA ILE A 287 1.20 3.88 8.11
C ILE A 287 1.87 5.21 8.44
N ARG A 288 3.03 5.42 7.83
CA ARG A 288 3.78 6.67 7.86
C ARG A 288 4.09 7.15 6.45
N PHE A 289 4.41 8.44 6.36
CA PHE A 289 4.76 9.10 5.13
C PHE A 289 6.13 9.75 5.27
N ALA A 290 6.87 9.81 4.16
CA ALA A 290 8.11 10.56 4.09
C ALA A 290 8.26 11.17 2.68
N ARG A 291 9.02 12.27 2.57
CA ARG A 291 9.42 12.81 1.27
C ARG A 291 10.59 12.00 0.73
N LEU A 292 10.56 11.81 -0.58
CA LEU A 292 11.68 11.26 -1.32
C LEU A 292 12.33 12.35 -2.16
N GLU A 293 13.64 12.42 -2.08
CA GLU A 293 14.46 13.34 -2.86
C GLU A 293 15.36 12.57 -3.81
N PHE A 294 15.81 13.24 -4.87
CA PHE A 294 16.80 12.70 -5.79
C PHE A 294 18.18 13.31 -5.53
N ASP A 295 19.22 12.54 -5.77
CA ASP A 295 20.58 13.03 -5.87
C ASP A 295 20.86 13.62 -7.26
N GLU A 296 22.08 14.16 -7.46
CA GLU A 296 22.50 14.75 -8.73
C GLU A 296 22.58 13.75 -9.91
N ARG A 297 22.45 12.45 -9.65
CA ARG A 297 22.48 11.36 -10.63
C ARG A 297 21.14 10.67 -10.82
N ASP A 298 20.06 11.34 -10.41
CA ASP A 298 18.71 10.79 -10.41
C ASP A 298 18.54 9.50 -9.57
N GLY A 299 19.42 9.28 -8.59
CA GLY A 299 19.26 8.24 -7.58
C GLY A 299 18.34 8.71 -6.45
N TRP A 300 17.53 7.82 -5.87
CA TRP A 300 16.80 8.13 -4.65
C TRP A 300 17.76 8.34 -3.49
N ARG A 301 17.57 9.42 -2.75
CA ARG A 301 18.14 9.57 -1.41
C ARG A 301 17.33 8.79 -0.40
N ALA A 302 17.93 8.46 0.74
CA ALA A 302 17.20 7.89 1.86
C ALA A 302 16.02 8.79 2.26
N ALA A 303 14.86 8.18 2.51
CA ALA A 303 13.64 8.90 2.88
C ALA A 303 13.86 9.68 4.19
N HIS A 304 13.45 10.94 4.21
CA HIS A 304 13.52 11.77 5.40
C HIS A 304 12.36 11.43 6.33
N GLN A 305 12.65 10.56 7.29
CA GLN A 305 11.68 10.16 8.31
C GLN A 305 11.63 11.18 9.44
N THR A 306 10.42 11.61 9.82
CA THR A 306 10.16 12.51 10.95
C THR A 306 9.28 11.82 11.99
N GLY A 307 9.30 12.29 13.22
CA GLY A 307 8.44 11.80 14.29
C GLY A 307 6.95 12.14 14.04
N ASP A 308 6.68 13.22 13.34
CA ASP A 308 5.35 13.82 13.16
C ASP A 308 4.72 13.53 11.78
N GLY A 309 5.39 12.75 10.91
CA GLY A 309 4.95 12.49 9.54
C GLY A 309 5.53 13.46 8.52
N ILE A 310 4.79 13.80 7.47
CA ILE A 310 5.19 14.80 6.47
C ILE A 310 4.94 16.19 7.04
N ASP A 311 5.97 17.07 6.99
CA ASP A 311 5.81 18.49 7.26
C ASP A 311 4.83 19.10 6.24
N GLU A 312 4.03 20.09 6.69
CA GLU A 312 3.05 20.79 5.85
C GLU A 312 3.66 21.19 4.49
N GLN A 313 2.94 20.92 3.42
CA GLN A 313 3.36 21.23 2.05
C GLN A 313 3.59 22.73 1.88
N PRO A 314 4.77 23.23 1.56
CA PRO A 314 4.91 24.59 1.09
C PRO A 314 4.44 24.65 -0.37
N GLY A 315 3.22 25.12 -0.60
CA GLY A 315 2.82 25.55 -1.94
C GLY A 315 1.48 25.13 -2.52
N VAL A 316 0.68 24.32 -1.83
CA VAL A 316 -0.73 24.16 -2.24
C VAL A 316 -1.57 25.17 -1.48
N VAL A 317 -1.73 26.37 -2.07
CA VAL A 317 -2.69 27.37 -1.57
C VAL A 317 -4.08 26.88 -1.92
N MET A 318 -4.76 26.26 -0.96
CA MET A 318 -6.18 25.95 -1.06
C MET A 318 -6.98 27.17 -0.60
N ASN A 319 -7.86 27.69 -1.45
CA ASN A 319 -8.86 28.65 -1.07
C ASN A 319 -9.88 27.99 -0.13
N SER A 320 -9.87 28.39 1.13
CA SER A 320 -10.82 27.95 2.15
C SER A 320 -12.20 28.51 1.87
N GLY A 321 -13.08 27.71 1.36
CA GLY A 321 -14.51 27.93 1.25
C GLY A 321 -15.30 26.85 1.95
N ASP A 322 -15.81 27.21 3.11
CA ASP A 322 -16.98 26.63 3.82
C ASP A 322 -16.97 25.13 4.15
N MET A 323 -16.59 24.81 5.39
CA MET A 323 -16.86 23.50 6.02
C MET A 323 -17.82 23.64 7.20
N ARG A 324 -19.06 23.19 7.02
CA ARG A 324 -20.00 22.90 8.12
C ARG A 324 -20.56 21.49 7.93
N GLY A 325 -20.13 20.58 8.78
CA GLY A 325 -20.67 19.22 8.89
C GLY A 325 -19.82 18.42 9.87
N GLY A 326 -20.41 17.94 10.97
CA GLY A 326 -19.69 17.24 12.04
C GLY A 326 -19.18 15.88 11.55
N GLU A 327 -17.87 15.73 11.50
CA GLU A 327 -17.18 14.55 11.00
C GLU A 327 -16.15 14.03 12.01
N HIS A 328 -16.03 12.72 12.11
CA HIS A 328 -15.02 12.08 12.94
C HIS A 328 -13.64 12.18 12.27
N VAL A 329 -12.85 13.15 12.67
CA VAL A 329 -11.46 13.31 12.24
C VAL A 329 -10.60 12.30 13.02
N ILE A 330 -9.96 11.39 12.32
CA ILE A 330 -8.90 10.55 12.89
C ILE A 330 -7.62 11.37 12.86
N GLY A 331 -7.41 12.20 13.87
CA GLY A 331 -6.13 12.86 14.08
C GLY A 331 -5.10 11.84 14.56
N TRP A 332 -3.95 11.79 13.91
CA TRP A 332 -2.78 11.13 14.47
C TRP A 332 -2.36 11.93 15.70
N GLN A 333 -2.66 11.40 16.91
CA GLN A 333 -2.26 12.08 18.15
C GLN A 333 -0.75 12.15 18.22
N ARG A 334 -0.23 13.38 18.27
CA ARG A 334 1.17 13.65 18.65
C ARG A 334 1.48 12.93 19.95
N CYS A 335 2.49 12.08 19.95
CA CYS A 335 3.20 11.74 21.19
C CYS A 335 3.92 13.02 21.62
N ARG A 336 3.32 13.79 22.53
CA ARG A 336 4.02 14.92 23.17
C ARG A 336 5.17 14.36 24.00
N GLU A 337 6.33 14.91 23.79
CA GLU A 337 7.53 14.70 24.62
C GLU A 337 7.42 15.25 26.07
N ASP A 338 6.26 15.67 26.51
CA ASP A 338 6.06 16.30 27.82
C ASP A 338 5.43 15.31 28.83
N ASP A 339 6.18 14.27 29.22
CA ASP A 339 6.00 13.57 30.48
C ASP A 339 7.33 13.11 31.08
N LYS A 340 8.26 14.07 31.21
CA LYS A 340 9.38 13.96 32.14
C LYS A 340 9.06 14.81 33.35
N THR A 341 8.27 14.32 34.27
CA THR A 341 8.34 14.69 35.69
C THR A 341 7.54 13.70 36.51
N VAL A 342 8.16 12.65 37.00
CA VAL A 342 7.98 12.13 38.37
C VAL A 342 9.26 11.37 38.72
N ALA A 343 10.29 12.09 39.05
CA ALA A 343 11.27 11.66 40.01
C ALA A 343 11.03 12.49 41.26
N ASP A 344 11.05 11.86 42.39
CA ASP A 344 10.91 12.34 43.75
C ASP A 344 9.50 12.30 44.35
N MET A 345 9.26 11.17 45.04
CA MET A 345 8.80 11.20 46.41
C MET A 345 8.90 9.78 47.01
N ARG A 346 9.94 9.62 47.83
CA ARG A 346 10.07 8.78 49.05
C ARG A 346 9.32 7.45 49.14
#